data_ee9d859eb4de26e00c733103cf91dbd5
#
_entry.id   ee9d859eb4de26e00c733103cf91dbd5
#
_cell.length_a   1.000
_cell.length_b   1.000
_cell.length_c   1.000
_cell.angle_alpha   90.00
_cell.angle_beta   90.00
_cell.angle_gamma   90.00
#
_symmetry.space_group_name_H-M   'P 1'
#
loop_
_entity.id
_entity.type
_entity.pdbx_description
1 polymer ?
#
loop_
_entity_poly.entity_id
_entity_poly.type
_entity_poly.pdbx_seq_one_letter_code
_entity_poly.pdbx_strand_id
1 'polypeptide(L)'
;ADGADHIDPATIRGLGPDQTLVLINGKRRHKASLINLYGTRGRGNSGTDLNAIPISAIKRIELLRDGASAQYGSDAIAGVLNIVLKDSDNALTITSTLGFNNADTNSIYPNRADGFTYKLGLNYGMKIVKGGFVNFSAEALSADKTIRPATLARDKYGQAAVKNVSFFLNAEIPIDISTKFYINGGVNYKNTEAFAFSRRANTARNVLDIYPNGFDPLITSNIIDNSVSIGLLTSFKEWSVDLNNTFGRNNFHYFIKNTLNATLEENSPTEFDAGGHQLIQNTTSIDFSKYFLAAPFSYNIAMGLEYRIDAYKIFSGEEASY
;
A
#
# COMPACT_ATOMS: atom_id res chain seq x y z
N ALA A 1 3.35 -17.75 5.81
CA ALA A 1 3.46 -16.73 4.77
C ALA A 1 2.31 -16.93 3.80
N ASP A 2 1.54 -15.90 3.61
CA ASP A 2 0.34 -15.84 2.78
C ASP A 2 0.35 -14.58 1.89
N GLY A 3 1.50 -13.91 1.80
CA GLY A 3 1.67 -12.64 1.12
C GLY A 3 1.36 -11.41 1.99
N ALA A 4 1.02 -11.59 3.26
CA ALA A 4 0.77 -10.46 4.16
C ALA A 4 2.01 -9.58 4.39
N ASP A 5 3.21 -10.13 4.21
CA ASP A 5 4.50 -9.44 4.24
C ASP A 5 4.85 -8.72 2.92
N HIS A 6 3.98 -8.81 1.91
CA HIS A 6 4.14 -8.10 0.63
C HIS A 6 3.48 -6.72 0.62
N ILE A 7 2.66 -6.40 1.62
CA ILE A 7 2.04 -5.08 1.83
C ILE A 7 2.37 -4.56 3.22
N ASP A 8 2.25 -3.25 3.42
CA ASP A 8 2.56 -2.61 4.71
C ASP A 8 1.37 -1.73 5.15
N PRO A 9 0.32 -2.34 5.73
CA PRO A 9 -0.84 -1.60 6.19
C PRO A 9 -0.60 -0.99 7.58
N ALA A 10 -1.05 0.26 7.77
CA ALA A 10 -1.00 0.91 9.08
C ALA A 10 -2.02 0.31 10.04
N THR A 11 -1.61 0.17 11.31
CA THR A 11 -2.49 -0.16 12.43
C THR A 11 -2.29 0.83 13.57
N ILE A 12 -3.37 1.18 14.27
CA ILE A 12 -3.34 2.09 15.40
C ILE A 12 -3.93 1.37 16.62
N ARG A 13 -3.28 1.48 17.79
CA ARG A 13 -3.74 0.90 19.07
C ARG A 13 -3.95 -0.62 19.02
N GLY A 14 -3.30 -1.34 18.13
CA GLY A 14 -3.44 -2.79 18.00
C GLY A 14 -4.76 -3.25 17.38
N LEU A 15 -5.56 -2.32 16.85
CA LEU A 15 -6.78 -2.62 16.07
C LEU A 15 -6.41 -3.07 14.66
N GLY A 16 -7.36 -3.66 13.94
CA GLY A 16 -7.15 -4.15 12.59
C GLY A 16 -6.83 -3.03 11.58
N PRO A 17 -6.14 -3.34 10.49
CA PRO A 17 -5.76 -2.34 9.49
C PRO A 17 -6.96 -1.75 8.72
N ASP A 18 -8.10 -2.42 8.71
CA ASP A 18 -9.36 -1.95 8.14
C ASP A 18 -10.04 -0.87 8.98
N GLN A 19 -9.62 -0.70 10.26
CA GLN A 19 -10.14 0.28 11.21
C GLN A 19 -9.30 1.55 11.24
N THR A 20 -8.22 1.61 10.47
CA THR A 20 -7.39 2.80 10.29
C THR A 20 -7.67 3.40 8.92
N LEU A 21 -8.30 4.57 8.90
CA LEU A 21 -8.56 5.28 7.65
C LEU A 21 -7.28 5.97 7.16
N VAL A 22 -6.92 5.71 5.91
CA VAL A 22 -5.84 6.42 5.24
C VAL A 22 -6.41 7.40 4.22
N LEU A 23 -5.94 8.65 4.29
CA LEU A 23 -6.29 9.71 3.35
C LEU A 23 -5.04 10.19 2.60
N ILE A 24 -5.22 10.65 1.38
CA ILE A 24 -4.23 11.43 0.63
C ILE A 24 -4.84 12.80 0.33
N ASN A 25 -4.21 13.88 0.81
CA ASN A 25 -4.72 15.25 0.73
C ASN A 25 -6.19 15.37 1.21
N GLY A 26 -6.55 14.64 2.27
CA GLY A 26 -7.91 14.62 2.82
C GLY A 26 -8.90 13.73 2.06
N LYS A 27 -8.50 13.06 0.97
CA LYS A 27 -9.35 12.15 0.20
C LYS A 27 -9.05 10.70 0.53
N ARG A 28 -10.10 9.88 0.64
CA ARG A 28 -10.02 8.47 1.03
C ARG A 28 -9.14 7.68 0.08
N ARG A 29 -8.13 7.00 0.61
CA ARG A 29 -7.30 6.05 -0.12
C ARG A 29 -7.97 4.67 -0.12
N HIS A 30 -7.98 3.98 -1.25
CA HIS A 30 -8.49 2.61 -1.35
C HIS A 30 -7.62 1.62 -0.57
N LYS A 31 -8.21 0.47 -0.24
CA LYS A 31 -7.54 -0.64 0.42
C LYS A 31 -6.79 -1.52 -0.60
N ALA A 32 -5.83 -2.31 -0.13
CA ALA A 32 -5.25 -3.39 -0.91
C ALA A 32 -6.29 -4.51 -1.11
N SER A 33 -6.13 -5.29 -2.17
CA SER A 33 -7.00 -6.44 -2.44
C SER A 33 -6.65 -7.67 -1.60
N LEU A 34 -5.49 -7.68 -0.93
CA LEU A 34 -5.08 -8.76 -0.06
C LEU A 34 -5.90 -8.76 1.23
N ILE A 35 -6.49 -9.90 1.54
CA ILE A 35 -7.17 -10.18 2.82
C ILE A 35 -6.21 -10.98 3.70
N ASN A 36 -6.00 -10.53 4.94
CA ASN A 36 -5.16 -11.23 5.91
C ASN A 36 -5.83 -12.54 6.35
N LEU A 37 -5.20 -13.69 6.09
CA LEU A 37 -5.79 -15.00 6.39
C LEU A 37 -5.12 -15.70 7.57
N TYR A 38 -3.79 -15.81 7.59
CA TYR A 38 -3.06 -16.64 8.55
C TYR A 38 -2.05 -15.84 9.36
N GLY A 39 -2.07 -16.03 10.69
CA GLY A 39 -0.98 -15.61 11.59
C GLY A 39 -0.71 -14.12 11.71
N THR A 40 -1.52 -13.28 11.09
CA THR A 40 -1.40 -11.83 11.12
C THR A 40 -2.45 -11.17 12.01
N ARG A 41 -2.14 -9.98 12.52
CA ARG A 41 -3.16 -9.15 13.16
C ARG A 41 -4.24 -8.79 12.14
N GLY A 42 -5.48 -8.76 12.58
CA GLY A 42 -6.59 -8.40 11.73
C GLY A 42 -6.93 -9.47 10.70
N ARG A 43 -6.97 -10.75 11.11
CA ARG A 43 -7.45 -11.84 10.27
C ARG A 43 -8.85 -11.53 9.73
N GLY A 44 -9.01 -11.68 8.41
CA GLY A 44 -10.23 -11.30 7.68
C GLY A 44 -10.27 -9.85 7.22
N ASN A 45 -9.27 -9.03 7.60
CA ASN A 45 -9.23 -7.61 7.30
C ASN A 45 -8.34 -7.32 6.08
N SER A 46 -8.60 -6.19 5.45
CA SER A 46 -7.75 -5.60 4.41
C SER A 46 -7.42 -4.17 4.79
N GLY A 47 -6.17 -3.74 4.58
CA GLY A 47 -5.71 -2.39 4.86
C GLY A 47 -5.15 -1.69 3.62
N THR A 48 -4.89 -0.40 3.73
CA THR A 48 -4.20 0.35 2.68
C THR A 48 -2.72 0.00 2.67
N ASP A 49 -2.17 -0.35 1.50
CA ASP A 49 -0.72 -0.56 1.34
C ASP A 49 0.01 0.79 1.30
N LEU A 50 0.71 1.14 2.38
CA LEU A 50 1.46 2.40 2.47
C LEU A 50 2.69 2.39 1.55
N ASN A 51 3.25 1.23 1.24
CA ASN A 51 4.38 1.12 0.32
C ASN A 51 4.02 1.41 -1.15
N ALA A 52 2.72 1.54 -1.47
CA ALA A 52 2.27 2.00 -2.77
C ALA A 52 2.39 3.54 -2.95
N ILE A 53 2.71 4.27 -1.88
CA ILE A 53 2.83 5.73 -1.89
C ILE A 53 4.30 6.12 -1.76
N PRO A 54 4.93 6.73 -2.78
CA PRO A 54 6.34 7.07 -2.73
C PRO A 54 6.64 8.11 -1.65
N ILE A 55 7.67 7.86 -0.84
CA ILE A 55 8.11 8.79 0.21
C ILE A 55 8.54 10.13 -0.42
N SER A 56 9.09 10.09 -1.62
CA SER A 56 9.48 11.29 -2.36
C SER A 56 8.31 12.26 -2.61
N ALA A 57 7.06 11.79 -2.63
CA ALA A 57 5.85 12.59 -2.81
C ALA A 57 5.32 13.20 -1.51
N ILE A 58 5.75 12.71 -0.35
CA ILE A 58 5.15 13.08 0.95
C ILE A 58 5.76 14.37 1.47
N LYS A 59 4.90 15.35 1.79
CA LYS A 59 5.25 16.59 2.49
C LYS A 59 5.22 16.42 4.00
N ARG A 60 4.15 15.80 4.53
CA ARG A 60 3.98 15.47 5.95
C ARG A 60 2.89 14.42 6.12
N ILE A 61 2.88 13.81 7.30
CA ILE A 61 1.86 12.87 7.72
C ILE A 61 1.17 13.45 8.97
N GLU A 62 -0.16 13.48 8.95
CA GLU A 62 -1.01 13.95 10.03
C GLU A 62 -1.74 12.75 10.63
N LEU A 63 -1.66 12.58 11.95
CA LEU A 63 -2.31 11.48 12.65
C LEU A 63 -3.37 12.01 13.60
N LEU A 64 -4.65 11.68 13.31
CA LEU A 64 -5.76 11.91 14.21
C LEU A 64 -6.07 10.63 14.99
N ARG A 65 -5.88 10.66 16.30
CA ARG A 65 -5.94 9.48 17.17
C ARG A 65 -7.31 9.21 17.80
N ASP A 66 -8.16 10.21 17.90
CA ASP A 66 -9.41 10.16 18.67
C ASP A 66 -10.55 10.85 17.95
N GLY A 67 -11.79 10.38 18.18
CA GLY A 67 -13.02 11.03 17.73
C GLY A 67 -13.21 11.08 16.21
N ALA A 68 -12.43 10.30 15.45
CA ALA A 68 -12.37 10.41 14.01
C ALA A 68 -13.61 9.83 13.31
N SER A 69 -14.22 8.80 13.86
CA SER A 69 -15.35 8.12 13.24
C SER A 69 -16.59 9.00 13.06
N ALA A 70 -16.80 9.98 13.95
CA ALA A 70 -17.90 10.94 13.84
C ALA A 70 -17.78 11.84 12.60
N GLN A 71 -16.56 12.15 12.16
CA GLN A 71 -16.28 13.01 11.02
C GLN A 71 -15.97 12.23 9.74
N TYR A 72 -15.35 11.07 9.85
CA TYR A 72 -14.78 10.31 8.72
C TYR A 72 -15.47 8.96 8.45
N GLY A 73 -16.45 8.59 9.28
CA GLY A 73 -17.22 7.35 9.13
C GLY A 73 -16.59 6.14 9.81
N SER A 74 -17.16 4.96 9.54
CA SER A 74 -16.89 3.71 10.24
C SER A 74 -15.48 3.16 10.08
N ASP A 75 -14.76 3.53 9.01
CA ASP A 75 -13.40 3.04 8.77
C ASP A 75 -12.35 3.74 9.65
N ALA A 76 -12.74 4.83 10.35
CA ALA A 76 -11.87 5.64 11.20
C ALA A 76 -12.01 5.32 12.70
N ILE A 77 -12.29 4.06 13.07
CA ILE A 77 -12.47 3.63 14.46
C ILE A 77 -11.17 3.77 15.26
N ALA A 78 -10.05 3.31 14.69
CA ALA A 78 -8.73 3.39 15.33
C ALA A 78 -8.12 4.79 15.23
N GLY A 79 -8.44 5.50 14.16
CA GLY A 79 -7.92 6.83 13.85
C GLY A 79 -7.81 7.09 12.36
N VAL A 80 -7.28 8.27 12.01
CA VAL A 80 -7.06 8.69 10.62
C VAL A 80 -5.60 9.04 10.41
N LEU A 81 -5.04 8.52 9.33
CA LEU A 81 -3.71 8.86 8.81
C LEU A 81 -3.89 9.67 7.52
N ASN A 82 -3.64 10.97 7.57
CA ASN A 82 -3.70 11.82 6.38
C ASN A 82 -2.29 12.09 5.85
N ILE A 83 -2.04 11.66 4.62
CA ILE A 83 -0.79 11.87 3.90
C ILE A 83 -0.96 13.11 3.03
N VAL A 84 -0.23 14.16 3.37
CA VAL A 84 -0.21 15.41 2.59
C VAL A 84 0.93 15.35 1.59
N LEU A 85 0.61 15.49 0.32
CA LEU A 85 1.57 15.46 -0.78
C LEU A 85 2.31 16.80 -0.91
N LYS A 86 3.50 16.74 -1.49
CA LYS A 86 4.29 17.95 -1.85
C LYS A 86 3.57 18.76 -2.91
N ASP A 87 3.75 20.07 -2.82
CA ASP A 87 3.23 21.08 -3.74
C ASP A 87 4.35 21.71 -4.60
N SER A 88 4.48 23.03 -4.62
CA SER A 88 5.42 23.74 -5.48
C SER A 88 6.62 24.26 -4.70
N ASP A 89 7.76 23.63 -4.85
CA ASP A 89 9.03 24.14 -4.28
C ASP A 89 9.92 24.81 -5.33
N ASN A 90 9.61 24.69 -6.64
CA ASN A 90 10.44 25.08 -7.79
C ASN A 90 11.87 24.53 -7.71
N ALA A 91 12.03 23.40 -7.04
CA ALA A 91 13.31 22.75 -6.83
C ALA A 91 13.20 21.26 -7.16
N LEU A 92 14.21 20.75 -7.85
CA LEU A 92 14.38 19.32 -8.03
C LEU A 92 15.03 18.74 -6.77
N THR A 93 14.33 17.80 -6.13
CA THR A 93 14.86 17.03 -5.01
C THR A 93 15.18 15.62 -5.48
N ILE A 94 16.41 15.20 -5.29
CA ILE A 94 16.87 13.84 -5.54
C ILE A 94 17.30 13.23 -4.21
N THR A 95 16.77 12.09 -3.86
CA THR A 95 17.14 11.33 -2.66
C THR A 95 17.67 9.96 -3.05
N SER A 96 18.79 9.57 -2.49
CA SER A 96 19.36 8.23 -2.66
C SER A 96 19.60 7.62 -1.28
N THR A 97 19.19 6.37 -1.11
CA THR A 97 19.39 5.63 0.14
C THR A 97 20.04 4.30 -0.20
N LEU A 98 21.12 4.00 0.49
CA LEU A 98 21.79 2.71 0.48
C LEU A 98 21.75 2.16 1.90
N GLY A 99 21.42 0.89 2.05
CA GLY A 99 21.32 0.27 3.36
C GLY A 99 21.51 -1.23 3.30
N PHE A 100 21.79 -1.83 4.44
CA PHE A 100 21.80 -3.27 4.66
C PHE A 100 21.51 -3.55 6.13
N ASN A 101 21.12 -4.78 6.43
CA ASN A 101 20.97 -5.25 7.78
C ASN A 101 22.22 -6.05 8.17
N ASN A 102 22.73 -5.83 9.38
CA ASN A 102 23.75 -6.67 9.98
C ASN A 102 23.18 -7.21 11.30
N ALA A 103 22.91 -8.50 11.34
CA ALA A 103 22.30 -9.14 12.49
C ALA A 103 23.13 -10.32 12.99
N ASP A 104 23.35 -10.35 14.29
CA ASP A 104 23.81 -11.54 15.01
C ASP A 104 22.61 -12.44 15.27
N THR A 105 22.52 -13.55 14.56
CA THR A 105 21.34 -14.42 14.58
C THR A 105 21.46 -15.61 15.50
N ASN A 106 22.64 -16.02 15.87
CA ASN A 106 23.06 -16.98 16.93
C ASN A 106 24.38 -17.69 16.55
N SER A 107 24.84 -18.65 17.38
CA SER A 107 26.10 -19.40 17.15
C SER A 107 26.08 -20.31 15.89
N ILE A 108 24.90 -20.66 15.37
CA ILE A 108 24.75 -21.50 14.15
C ILE A 108 24.83 -20.64 12.89
N TYR A 109 24.41 -19.39 12.97
CA TYR A 109 24.40 -18.42 11.87
C TYR A 109 25.07 -17.12 12.35
N PRO A 110 26.42 -17.08 12.39
CA PRO A 110 27.12 -15.90 12.87
C PRO A 110 26.86 -14.69 11.97
N ASN A 111 27.06 -13.53 12.54
CA ASN A 111 26.92 -12.19 11.96
C ASN A 111 26.78 -12.18 10.44
N ARG A 112 25.58 -11.81 9.93
CA ARG A 112 25.30 -11.79 8.53
C ARG A 112 24.85 -10.42 8.07
N ALA A 113 25.53 -9.90 7.06
CA ALA A 113 25.06 -8.76 6.29
C ALA A 113 24.10 -9.25 5.19
N ASP A 114 22.85 -8.79 5.21
CA ASP A 114 21.80 -9.13 4.24
C ASP A 114 20.81 -7.99 4.06
N GLY A 115 19.76 -8.19 3.24
CA GLY A 115 18.72 -7.20 3.02
C GLY A 115 19.27 -5.90 2.42
N PHE A 116 20.21 -6.01 1.49
CA PHE A 116 20.74 -4.84 0.80
C PHE A 116 19.61 -4.08 0.13
N THR A 117 19.57 -2.78 0.42
CA THR A 117 18.51 -1.90 -0.01
C THR A 117 19.08 -0.72 -0.77
N TYR A 118 18.53 -0.48 -1.95
CA TYR A 118 18.78 0.70 -2.75
C TYR A 118 17.45 1.40 -3.06
N LYS A 119 17.37 2.70 -2.76
CA LYS A 119 16.20 3.53 -3.08
C LYS A 119 16.64 4.83 -3.72
N LEU A 120 15.99 5.19 -4.82
CA LEU A 120 16.14 6.45 -5.51
C LEU A 120 14.79 7.14 -5.59
N GLY A 121 14.69 8.36 -5.06
CA GLY A 121 13.50 9.18 -5.11
C GLY A 121 13.78 10.48 -5.85
N LEU A 122 12.82 10.91 -6.67
CA LEU A 122 12.82 12.15 -7.41
C LEU A 122 11.54 12.91 -7.09
N ASN A 123 11.63 14.23 -6.90
CA ASN A 123 10.47 15.11 -6.75
C ASN A 123 10.78 16.45 -7.41
N TYR A 124 9.83 16.95 -8.17
CA TYR A 124 9.86 18.28 -8.76
C TYR A 124 8.49 18.91 -8.74
N GLY A 125 8.38 20.08 -8.09
CA GLY A 125 7.17 20.88 -8.04
C GLY A 125 7.39 22.22 -8.72
N MET A 126 6.48 22.61 -9.60
CA MET A 126 6.51 23.88 -10.30
C MET A 126 5.26 24.73 -10.01
N LYS A 127 5.44 26.03 -9.88
CA LYS A 127 4.32 26.98 -9.86
C LYS A 127 3.82 27.21 -11.28
N ILE A 128 2.53 27.26 -11.41
CA ILE A 128 1.85 27.62 -12.66
C ILE A 128 1.11 28.96 -12.51
N VAL A 129 0.49 29.40 -13.59
CA VAL A 129 -0.22 30.70 -13.63
C VAL A 129 -1.28 30.78 -12.52
N LYS A 130 -1.49 31.98 -11.98
CA LYS A 130 -2.50 32.31 -10.95
C LYS A 130 -2.31 31.62 -9.60
N GLY A 131 -1.10 31.21 -9.24
CA GLY A 131 -0.82 30.61 -7.94
C GLY A 131 -1.13 29.11 -7.82
N GLY A 132 -1.44 28.43 -8.94
CA GLY A 132 -1.53 27.00 -8.99
C GLY A 132 -0.16 26.31 -8.98
N PHE A 133 -0.17 24.99 -8.90
CA PHE A 133 1.05 24.20 -8.96
C PHE A 133 0.82 22.84 -9.63
N VAL A 134 1.92 22.23 -10.06
CA VAL A 134 2.01 20.84 -10.47
C VAL A 134 3.26 20.24 -9.84
N ASN A 135 3.13 19.09 -9.19
CA ASN A 135 4.22 18.37 -8.57
C ASN A 135 4.26 16.92 -9.09
N PHE A 136 5.44 16.50 -9.49
CA PHE A 136 5.73 15.13 -9.93
C PHE A 136 6.67 14.45 -8.95
N SER A 137 6.40 13.20 -8.63
CA SER A 137 7.27 12.37 -7.80
C SER A 137 7.45 11.01 -8.45
N ALA A 138 8.67 10.51 -8.41
CA ALA A 138 9.00 9.15 -8.83
C ALA A 138 9.89 8.50 -7.78
N GLU A 139 9.73 7.21 -7.57
CA GLU A 139 10.57 6.45 -6.64
C GLU A 139 10.82 5.04 -7.19
N ALA A 140 12.06 4.57 -7.09
CA ALA A 140 12.45 3.22 -7.37
C ALA A 140 13.13 2.63 -6.12
N LEU A 141 12.73 1.41 -5.73
CA LEU A 141 13.25 0.67 -4.59
C LEU A 141 13.63 -0.74 -5.03
N SER A 142 14.80 -1.20 -4.61
CA SER A 142 15.21 -2.60 -4.65
C SER A 142 15.72 -2.98 -3.27
N ALA A 143 15.10 -3.98 -2.64
CA ALA A 143 15.53 -4.52 -1.36
C ALA A 143 15.63 -6.04 -1.46
N ASP A 144 16.72 -6.62 -0.98
CA ASP A 144 16.92 -8.05 -0.92
C ASP A 144 16.24 -8.66 0.29
N LYS A 145 16.00 -9.98 0.27
CA LYS A 145 15.48 -10.72 1.42
C LYS A 145 16.45 -10.66 2.60
N THR A 146 15.88 -10.59 3.81
CA THR A 146 16.66 -10.87 5.03
C THR A 146 16.50 -12.35 5.41
N ILE A 147 17.51 -12.91 6.10
CA ILE A 147 17.47 -14.27 6.62
C ILE A 147 17.59 -14.24 8.14
N ARG A 148 16.52 -14.65 8.80
CA ARG A 148 16.39 -14.70 10.27
C ARG A 148 15.89 -16.08 10.65
N PRO A 149 16.77 -17.06 10.81
CA PRO A 149 16.36 -18.42 11.18
C PRO A 149 15.67 -18.43 12.53
N ALA A 150 14.46 -18.97 12.57
CA ALA A 150 13.66 -19.05 13.79
C ALA A 150 13.84 -20.40 14.51
N THR A 151 14.03 -21.47 13.74
CA THR A 151 14.21 -22.86 14.25
C THR A 151 15.02 -23.68 13.27
N LEU A 152 15.53 -24.84 13.69
CA LEU A 152 16.20 -25.79 12.78
C LEU A 152 15.31 -26.26 11.61
N ALA A 153 13.99 -26.14 11.74
CA ALA A 153 13.02 -26.49 10.69
C ALA A 153 12.68 -25.32 9.75
N ARG A 154 13.13 -24.10 10.09
CA ARG A 154 12.88 -22.88 9.33
C ARG A 154 14.15 -22.02 9.35
N ASP A 155 15.09 -22.40 8.53
CA ASP A 155 16.37 -21.70 8.39
C ASP A 155 16.27 -20.46 7.47
N LYS A 156 15.31 -20.46 6.54
CA LYS A 156 15.05 -19.33 5.62
C LYS A 156 13.75 -18.61 6.02
N TYR A 157 13.91 -17.63 6.89
CA TYR A 157 12.81 -16.77 7.37
C TYR A 157 13.31 -15.33 7.48
N GLY A 158 12.47 -14.35 7.14
CA GLY A 158 12.83 -12.93 7.20
C GLY A 158 11.89 -12.08 6.38
N GLN A 159 12.31 -10.86 6.10
CA GLN A 159 11.54 -9.94 5.24
C GLN A 159 11.62 -10.37 3.78
N ALA A 160 10.55 -10.10 3.04
CA ALA A 160 10.49 -10.30 1.60
C ALA A 160 11.49 -9.42 0.85
N ALA A 161 12.00 -9.93 -0.28
CA ALA A 161 12.62 -9.07 -1.28
C ALA A 161 11.53 -8.21 -1.96
N VAL A 162 11.88 -6.98 -2.29
CA VAL A 162 10.96 -6.02 -2.92
C VAL A 162 11.65 -5.29 -4.05
N LYS A 163 11.01 -5.25 -5.22
CA LYS A 163 11.32 -4.32 -6.30
C LYS A 163 10.09 -3.47 -6.54
N ASN A 164 10.21 -2.16 -6.40
CA ASN A 164 9.09 -1.24 -6.43
C ASN A 164 9.41 -0.03 -7.29
N VAL A 165 8.47 0.39 -8.14
CA VAL A 165 8.52 1.63 -8.89
C VAL A 165 7.20 2.36 -8.75
N SER A 166 7.26 3.63 -8.39
CA SER A 166 6.09 4.48 -8.17
C SER A 166 6.22 5.78 -8.94
N PHE A 167 5.09 6.28 -9.42
CA PHE A 167 4.97 7.61 -10.01
C PHE A 167 3.71 8.28 -9.46
N PHE A 168 3.84 9.51 -8.97
CA PHE A 168 2.75 10.29 -8.40
C PHE A 168 2.71 11.71 -8.97
N LEU A 169 1.48 12.21 -9.10
CA LEU A 169 1.14 13.58 -9.48
C LEU A 169 0.34 14.24 -8.35
N ASN A 170 0.59 15.52 -8.09
CA ASN A 170 -0.24 16.39 -7.27
C ASN A 170 -0.33 17.76 -7.93
N ALA A 171 -1.53 18.21 -8.26
CA ALA A 171 -1.71 19.50 -8.91
C ALA A 171 -2.96 20.23 -8.40
N GLU A 172 -2.87 21.55 -8.38
CA GLU A 172 -3.97 22.45 -8.09
C GLU A 172 -3.94 23.60 -9.10
N ILE A 173 -5.08 23.85 -9.75
CA ILE A 173 -5.25 24.82 -10.82
C ILE A 173 -6.37 25.78 -10.45
N PRO A 174 -6.08 27.02 -10.05
CA PRO A 174 -7.09 28.04 -9.82
C PRO A 174 -7.84 28.35 -11.13
N ILE A 175 -9.17 28.23 -11.10
CA ILE A 175 -10.06 28.58 -12.21
C ILE A 175 -10.40 30.07 -12.10
N ASP A 176 -10.79 30.50 -10.90
CA ASP A 176 -11.06 31.89 -10.54
C ASP A 176 -10.64 32.16 -9.09
N ILE A 177 -11.05 33.33 -8.53
CA ILE A 177 -10.67 33.75 -7.16
C ILE A 177 -11.23 32.79 -6.09
N SER A 178 -12.37 32.16 -6.35
CA SER A 178 -13.12 31.34 -5.41
C SER A 178 -13.06 29.83 -5.71
N THR A 179 -12.63 29.47 -6.92
CA THR A 179 -12.75 28.10 -7.42
C THR A 179 -11.40 27.57 -7.89
N LYS A 180 -11.07 26.37 -7.47
CA LYS A 180 -9.90 25.64 -7.91
C LYS A 180 -10.24 24.20 -8.27
N PHE A 181 -9.62 23.72 -9.33
CA PHE A 181 -9.56 22.32 -9.69
C PHE A 181 -8.34 21.68 -9.05
N TYR A 182 -8.45 20.47 -8.56
CA TYR A 182 -7.31 19.69 -8.10
C TYR A 182 -7.34 18.27 -8.63
N ILE A 183 -6.14 17.71 -8.78
CA ILE A 183 -5.94 16.31 -9.12
C ILE A 183 -4.73 15.80 -8.36
N ASN A 184 -4.86 14.62 -7.76
CA ASN A 184 -3.72 13.89 -7.21
C ASN A 184 -3.90 12.40 -7.40
N GLY A 185 -2.79 11.67 -7.42
CA GLY A 185 -2.80 10.23 -7.57
C GLY A 185 -1.54 9.71 -8.22
N GLY A 186 -1.54 8.42 -8.53
CA GLY A 186 -0.38 7.79 -9.13
C GLY A 186 -0.55 6.32 -9.40
N VAL A 187 0.54 5.74 -9.84
CA VAL A 187 0.66 4.32 -10.15
C VAL A 187 1.87 3.74 -9.40
N ASN A 188 1.71 2.52 -8.94
CA ASN A 188 2.75 1.75 -8.30
C ASN A 188 2.78 0.35 -8.90
N TYR A 189 3.97 -0.12 -9.25
CA TYR A 189 4.24 -1.51 -9.60
C TYR A 189 5.23 -2.07 -8.61
N LYS A 190 4.87 -3.17 -7.97
CA LYS A 190 5.68 -3.84 -6.96
C LYS A 190 5.76 -5.34 -7.25
N ASN A 191 6.98 -5.86 -7.28
CA ASN A 191 7.26 -7.29 -7.29
C ASN A 191 7.89 -7.66 -5.95
N THR A 192 7.42 -8.74 -5.35
CA THR A 192 7.88 -9.21 -4.04
C THR A 192 8.17 -10.71 -4.08
N GLU A 193 9.07 -11.15 -3.21
CA GLU A 193 9.43 -12.56 -3.07
C GLU A 193 9.76 -12.88 -1.61
N ALA A 194 9.03 -13.81 -1.00
CA ALA A 194 9.21 -14.26 0.37
C ALA A 194 9.35 -15.77 0.46
N PHE A 195 10.09 -16.28 1.46
CA PHE A 195 10.11 -17.70 1.77
C PHE A 195 8.82 -18.15 2.43
N ALA A 196 8.22 -19.23 1.93
CA ALA A 196 7.13 -19.92 2.58
C ALA A 196 7.65 -20.98 3.60
N PHE A 197 6.75 -21.82 4.09
CA PHE A 197 7.13 -22.91 4.98
C PHE A 197 7.91 -23.99 4.26
N SER A 198 9.09 -24.34 4.77
CA SER A 198 9.93 -25.44 4.29
C SER A 198 9.18 -26.77 4.25
N ARG A 199 9.45 -27.57 3.25
CA ARG A 199 8.94 -28.93 3.08
C ARG A 199 10.08 -29.91 3.23
N ARG A 200 9.98 -30.82 4.20
CA ARG A 200 10.99 -31.86 4.40
C ARG A 200 10.84 -32.94 3.33
N ALA A 201 11.92 -33.65 3.05
CA ALA A 201 11.94 -34.73 2.06
C ALA A 201 10.84 -35.80 2.24
N ASN A 202 10.58 -36.18 3.48
CA ASN A 202 9.67 -37.28 3.83
C ASN A 202 8.22 -36.85 4.11
N THR A 203 7.79 -35.69 3.61
CA THR A 203 6.39 -35.25 3.78
C THR A 203 5.53 -35.69 2.60
N ALA A 204 4.23 -35.90 2.84
CA ALA A 204 3.25 -36.19 1.78
C ALA A 204 3.06 -35.04 0.78
N ARG A 205 3.69 -33.89 1.03
CA ARG A 205 3.65 -32.70 0.16
C ARG A 205 4.95 -32.56 -0.65
N ASN A 206 5.71 -33.63 -0.79
CA ASN A 206 6.96 -33.69 -1.55
C ASN A 206 6.99 -34.91 -2.47
N VAL A 207 7.68 -34.76 -3.58
CA VAL A 207 8.02 -35.83 -4.52
C VAL A 207 9.54 -35.94 -4.53
N LEU A 208 10.07 -37.10 -4.09
CA LEU A 208 11.50 -37.29 -3.87
C LEU A 208 12.33 -37.18 -5.18
N ASP A 209 11.73 -37.55 -6.32
CA ASP A 209 12.37 -37.46 -7.63
C ASP A 209 12.59 -35.99 -8.07
N ILE A 210 11.76 -35.07 -7.58
CA ILE A 210 11.90 -33.63 -7.85
C ILE A 210 12.78 -32.97 -6.76
N TYR A 211 12.47 -33.23 -5.49
CA TYR A 211 13.17 -32.63 -4.34
C TYR A 211 13.63 -33.68 -3.33
N PRO A 212 14.73 -34.38 -3.57
CA PRO A 212 15.20 -35.47 -2.72
C PRO A 212 15.53 -35.06 -1.28
N ASN A 213 15.89 -33.78 -1.07
CA ASN A 213 16.21 -33.24 0.25
C ASN A 213 15.11 -32.32 0.85
N GLY A 214 13.92 -32.27 0.19
CA GLY A 214 12.91 -31.28 0.51
C GLY A 214 13.20 -29.93 -0.15
N PHE A 215 12.35 -28.92 0.12
CA PHE A 215 12.43 -27.63 -0.55
C PHE A 215 11.84 -26.49 0.29
N ASP A 216 12.24 -25.25 -0.06
CA ASP A 216 11.70 -24.00 0.50
C ASP A 216 10.91 -23.26 -0.58
N PRO A 217 9.58 -23.33 -0.58
CA PRO A 217 8.77 -22.60 -1.55
C PRO A 217 8.98 -21.11 -1.45
N LEU A 218 8.86 -20.42 -2.58
CA LEU A 218 8.87 -18.97 -2.67
C LEU A 218 7.48 -18.47 -3.06
N ILE A 219 6.90 -17.64 -2.21
CA ILE A 219 5.70 -16.88 -2.56
C ILE A 219 6.18 -15.60 -3.23
N THR A 220 5.83 -15.42 -4.50
CA THR A 220 6.11 -14.19 -5.23
C THR A 220 4.80 -13.51 -5.59
N SER A 221 4.80 -12.19 -5.71
CA SER A 221 3.64 -11.47 -6.18
C SER A 221 4.00 -10.30 -7.08
N ASN A 222 3.11 -10.02 -8.03
CA ASN A 222 3.06 -8.79 -8.79
C ASN A 222 1.87 -7.97 -8.30
N ILE A 223 2.15 -6.78 -7.78
CA ILE A 223 1.13 -5.89 -7.24
C ILE A 223 1.10 -4.63 -8.09
N ILE A 224 -0.08 -4.30 -8.64
CA ILE A 224 -0.32 -3.06 -9.37
C ILE A 224 -1.34 -2.26 -8.59
N ASP A 225 -0.95 -1.06 -8.21
CA ASP A 225 -1.78 -0.15 -7.43
C ASP A 225 -1.92 1.19 -8.17
N ASN A 226 -3.15 1.61 -8.42
CA ASN A 226 -3.45 2.84 -9.14
C ASN A 226 -4.48 3.65 -8.36
N SER A 227 -4.30 4.96 -8.30
CA SER A 227 -5.32 5.85 -7.77
C SER A 227 -5.31 7.19 -8.45
N VAL A 228 -6.48 7.81 -8.48
CA VAL A 228 -6.65 9.21 -8.87
C VAL A 228 -7.79 9.82 -8.08
N SER A 229 -7.56 10.99 -7.52
CA SER A 229 -8.58 11.86 -6.93
C SER A 229 -8.65 13.14 -7.73
N ILE A 230 -9.85 13.52 -8.15
CA ILE A 230 -10.12 14.76 -8.87
C ILE A 230 -11.23 15.52 -8.15
N GLY A 231 -11.18 16.85 -8.15
CA GLY A 231 -12.25 17.61 -7.54
C GLY A 231 -12.22 19.09 -7.86
N LEU A 232 -13.32 19.72 -7.49
CA LEU A 232 -13.53 21.16 -7.55
C LEU A 232 -13.81 21.67 -6.14
N LEU A 233 -12.95 22.53 -5.65
CA LEU A 233 -13.15 23.25 -4.40
C LEU A 233 -13.54 24.68 -4.73
N THR A 234 -14.71 25.12 -4.25
CA THR A 234 -15.22 26.47 -4.48
C THR A 234 -15.76 27.08 -3.19
N SER A 235 -15.86 28.42 -3.18
CA SER A 235 -16.52 29.17 -2.10
C SER A 235 -17.80 29.82 -2.62
N PHE A 236 -18.92 29.54 -1.94
CA PHE A 236 -20.22 30.14 -2.23
C PHE A 236 -20.87 30.66 -0.94
N LYS A 237 -21.11 31.95 -0.84
CA LYS A 237 -21.69 32.59 0.36
C LYS A 237 -20.97 32.20 1.65
N GLU A 238 -19.64 32.21 1.63
CA GLU A 238 -18.73 31.82 2.74
C GLU A 238 -18.79 30.29 3.08
N TRP A 239 -19.55 29.49 2.37
CA TRP A 239 -19.44 28.04 2.42
C TRP A 239 -18.29 27.58 1.52
N SER A 240 -17.41 26.79 2.06
CA SER A 240 -16.48 25.98 1.26
C SER A 240 -17.23 24.74 0.78
N VAL A 241 -17.23 24.52 -0.52
CA VAL A 241 -17.88 23.37 -1.17
C VAL A 241 -16.83 22.59 -1.95
N ASP A 242 -16.70 21.31 -1.64
CA ASP A 242 -15.76 20.40 -2.30
C ASP A 242 -16.52 19.24 -2.95
N LEU A 243 -16.55 19.24 -4.28
CA LEU A 243 -17.10 18.13 -5.07
C LEU A 243 -15.94 17.30 -5.61
N ASN A 244 -15.88 16.02 -5.27
CA ASN A 244 -14.77 15.17 -5.68
C ASN A 244 -15.17 13.73 -6.01
N ASN A 245 -14.30 13.10 -6.81
CA ASN A 245 -14.33 11.67 -7.06
C ASN A 245 -12.92 11.10 -6.86
N THR A 246 -12.86 9.97 -6.18
CA THR A 246 -11.63 9.19 -6.00
C THR A 246 -11.82 7.80 -6.54
N PHE A 247 -10.99 7.41 -7.48
CA PHE A 247 -10.90 6.06 -8.01
C PHE A 247 -9.62 5.40 -7.50
N GLY A 248 -9.71 4.14 -7.09
CA GLY A 248 -8.58 3.31 -6.71
C GLY A 248 -8.73 1.88 -7.19
N ARG A 249 -7.62 1.27 -7.56
CA ARG A 249 -7.54 -0.14 -7.94
C ARG A 249 -6.26 -0.74 -7.41
N ASN A 250 -6.40 -1.87 -6.73
CA ASN A 250 -5.27 -2.72 -6.34
C ASN A 250 -5.47 -4.11 -6.94
N ASN A 251 -4.45 -4.62 -7.65
CA ASN A 251 -4.41 -5.95 -8.21
C ASN A 251 -3.22 -6.70 -7.63
N PHE A 252 -3.46 -7.81 -6.98
CA PHE A 252 -2.47 -8.65 -6.32
C PHE A 252 -2.47 -10.03 -6.99
N HIS A 253 -1.41 -10.37 -7.70
CA HIS A 253 -1.26 -11.61 -8.46
C HIS A 253 -0.13 -12.45 -7.87
N TYR A 254 -0.43 -13.69 -7.50
CA TYR A 254 0.53 -14.63 -6.92
C TYR A 254 1.19 -15.52 -7.96
N PHE A 255 2.48 -15.73 -7.74
CA PHE A 255 3.24 -16.79 -8.39
C PHE A 255 4.00 -17.56 -7.31
N ILE A 256 3.93 -18.88 -7.34
CA ILE A 256 4.63 -19.72 -6.38
C ILE A 256 5.77 -20.41 -7.12
N LYS A 257 6.99 -20.28 -6.60
CA LYS A 257 8.19 -20.85 -7.18
C LYS A 257 8.86 -21.84 -6.23
N ASN A 258 9.76 -22.65 -6.76
CA ASN A 258 10.45 -23.67 -6.01
C ASN A 258 9.49 -24.53 -5.18
N THR A 259 8.46 -25.03 -5.83
CA THR A 259 7.38 -25.81 -5.23
C THR A 259 6.97 -26.97 -6.15
N LEU A 260 5.96 -27.70 -5.80
CA LEU A 260 5.37 -28.73 -6.65
C LEU A 260 3.88 -28.96 -6.25
N ASN A 261 3.12 -29.56 -7.15
CA ASN A 261 1.85 -30.18 -6.86
C ASN A 261 2.03 -31.68 -6.72
N ALA A 262 1.99 -32.20 -5.50
CA ALA A 262 2.25 -33.61 -5.20
C ALA A 262 1.27 -34.60 -5.88
N THR A 263 0.09 -34.14 -6.31
CA THR A 263 -0.87 -34.96 -7.04
C THR A 263 -0.47 -35.24 -8.49
N LEU A 264 0.44 -34.43 -9.05
CA LEU A 264 0.99 -34.60 -10.39
C LEU A 264 2.26 -35.47 -10.39
N GLU A 265 2.71 -35.91 -9.21
CA GLU A 265 3.88 -36.73 -9.01
C GLU A 265 5.14 -36.13 -9.68
N GLU A 266 5.95 -36.93 -10.37
CA GLU A 266 7.18 -36.50 -11.06
C GLU A 266 6.94 -35.55 -12.24
N ASN A 267 5.70 -35.47 -12.74
CA ASN A 267 5.32 -34.57 -13.83
C ASN A 267 4.94 -33.15 -13.35
N SER A 268 5.03 -32.89 -12.06
CA SER A 268 4.67 -31.58 -11.52
C SER A 268 5.63 -30.49 -11.99
N PRO A 269 5.10 -29.34 -12.48
CA PRO A 269 5.88 -28.12 -12.60
C PRO A 269 6.44 -27.68 -11.24
N THR A 270 7.49 -26.86 -11.25
CA THR A 270 8.10 -26.30 -10.04
C THR A 270 7.80 -24.82 -9.83
N GLU A 271 7.06 -24.22 -10.75
CA GLU A 271 6.55 -22.85 -10.68
C GLU A 271 5.10 -22.84 -11.14
N PHE A 272 4.26 -21.98 -10.51
CA PHE A 272 2.84 -21.89 -10.81
C PHE A 272 2.36 -20.44 -10.80
N ASP A 273 1.48 -20.11 -11.76
CA ASP A 273 0.54 -19.01 -11.61
C ASP A 273 -0.56 -19.46 -10.62
N ALA A 274 -0.64 -18.84 -9.47
CA ALA A 274 -1.60 -19.19 -8.42
C ALA A 274 -2.81 -18.25 -8.37
N GLY A 275 -3.01 -17.42 -9.42
CA GLY A 275 -4.12 -16.47 -9.48
C GLY A 275 -3.97 -15.29 -8.52
N GLY A 276 -5.07 -14.67 -8.14
CA GLY A 276 -4.98 -13.51 -7.27
C GLY A 276 -6.29 -12.81 -6.98
N HIS A 277 -6.15 -11.57 -6.52
CA HIS A 277 -7.26 -10.73 -6.07
C HIS A 277 -7.20 -9.34 -6.71
N GLN A 278 -8.35 -8.74 -6.92
CA GLN A 278 -8.47 -7.35 -7.35
C GLN A 278 -9.54 -6.64 -6.53
N LEU A 279 -9.21 -5.45 -6.05
CA LEU A 279 -10.17 -4.52 -5.47
C LEU A 279 -10.22 -3.27 -6.34
N ILE A 280 -11.42 -2.85 -6.70
CA ILE A 280 -11.71 -1.54 -7.31
C ILE A 280 -12.61 -0.79 -6.34
N GLN A 281 -12.26 0.46 -6.05
CA GLN A 281 -13.04 1.35 -5.20
C GLN A 281 -13.25 2.67 -5.91
N ASN A 282 -14.49 3.14 -5.95
CA ASN A 282 -14.83 4.47 -6.46
C ASN A 282 -15.68 5.20 -5.41
N THR A 283 -15.24 6.38 -5.04
CA THR A 283 -15.91 7.21 -4.03
C THR A 283 -16.18 8.59 -4.61
N THR A 284 -17.43 8.98 -4.62
CA THR A 284 -17.86 10.35 -4.98
C THR A 284 -18.37 11.03 -3.73
N SER A 285 -17.88 12.23 -3.43
CA SER A 285 -18.36 12.99 -2.30
C SER A 285 -18.61 14.46 -2.62
N ILE A 286 -19.50 15.07 -1.84
CA ILE A 286 -19.71 16.49 -1.78
C ILE A 286 -19.67 16.92 -0.32
N ASP A 287 -18.76 17.83 0.00
CA ASP A 287 -18.49 18.30 1.35
C ASP A 287 -18.75 19.80 1.44
N PHE A 288 -19.40 20.24 2.52
CA PHE A 288 -19.68 21.63 2.81
C PHE A 288 -19.11 21.99 4.17
N SER A 289 -18.45 23.14 4.27
CA SER A 289 -18.03 23.66 5.57
C SER A 289 -18.12 25.18 5.62
N LYS A 290 -18.52 25.70 6.79
CA LYS A 290 -18.56 27.13 7.05
C LYS A 290 -18.18 27.43 8.48
N TYR A 291 -17.32 28.43 8.64
CA TYR A 291 -16.93 28.95 9.93
C TYR A 291 -17.77 30.17 10.29
N PHE A 292 -18.39 30.15 11.46
CA PHE A 292 -19.23 31.22 11.98
C PHE A 292 -18.50 31.95 13.11
N LEU A 293 -18.25 33.24 12.90
CA LEU A 293 -17.79 34.13 13.94
C LEU A 293 -19.00 34.65 14.71
N ALA A 294 -19.22 34.18 15.91
CA ALA A 294 -20.32 34.62 16.78
C ALA A 294 -19.79 34.81 18.22
N ALA A 295 -19.90 36.00 18.78
CA ALA A 295 -19.51 36.21 20.17
C ALA A 295 -20.61 35.63 21.08
N PRO A 296 -20.24 34.92 22.20
CA PRO A 296 -18.89 34.69 22.70
C PRO A 296 -18.19 33.46 22.13
N PHE A 297 -18.84 32.66 21.25
CA PHE A 297 -18.29 31.41 20.74
C PHE A 297 -18.28 31.40 19.21
N SER A 298 -17.13 31.03 18.63
CA SER A 298 -17.04 30.71 17.21
C SER A 298 -17.24 29.22 16.99
N TYR A 299 -17.87 28.83 15.91
CA TYR A 299 -18.11 27.42 15.59
C TYR A 299 -17.96 27.15 14.10
N ASN A 300 -17.59 25.93 13.78
CA ASN A 300 -17.52 25.43 12.41
C ASN A 300 -18.61 24.38 12.20
N ILE A 301 -19.38 24.52 11.12
CA ILE A 301 -20.32 23.51 10.66
C ILE A 301 -19.73 22.85 9.43
N ALA A 302 -19.62 21.51 9.48
CA ALA A 302 -19.22 20.69 8.35
C ALA A 302 -20.26 19.58 8.13
N MET A 303 -20.61 19.35 6.87
CA MET A 303 -21.52 18.29 6.46
C MET A 303 -21.11 17.77 5.08
N GLY A 304 -21.44 16.51 4.77
CA GLY A 304 -21.10 15.92 3.49
C GLY A 304 -21.98 14.72 3.17
N LEU A 305 -21.91 14.33 1.90
CA LEU A 305 -22.48 13.10 1.38
C LEU A 305 -21.39 12.35 0.66
N GLU A 306 -21.29 11.04 0.93
CA GLU A 306 -20.36 10.13 0.26
C GLU A 306 -21.14 8.96 -0.34
N TYR A 307 -20.86 8.65 -1.61
CA TYR A 307 -21.31 7.45 -2.29
C TYR A 307 -20.11 6.64 -2.72
N ARG A 308 -20.01 5.39 -2.23
CA ARG A 308 -18.89 4.49 -2.49
C ARG A 308 -19.35 3.20 -3.14
N ILE A 309 -18.61 2.76 -4.15
CA ILE A 309 -18.75 1.47 -4.80
C ILE A 309 -17.45 0.70 -4.62
N ASP A 310 -17.56 -0.51 -4.08
CA ASP A 310 -16.47 -1.47 -3.96
C ASP A 310 -16.76 -2.69 -4.84
N ALA A 311 -15.81 -3.07 -5.68
CA ALA A 311 -15.87 -4.29 -6.49
C ALA A 311 -14.66 -5.16 -6.19
N TYR A 312 -14.91 -6.38 -5.70
CA TYR A 312 -13.88 -7.35 -5.39
C TYR A 312 -13.95 -8.54 -6.32
N LYS A 313 -12.80 -8.94 -6.86
CA LYS A 313 -12.68 -10.08 -7.78
C LYS A 313 -11.57 -11.01 -7.30
N ILE A 314 -11.85 -12.31 -7.31
CA ILE A 314 -10.87 -13.38 -7.21
C ILE A 314 -10.73 -13.99 -8.60
N PHE A 315 -9.51 -14.25 -9.04
CA PHE A 315 -9.24 -14.93 -10.30
C PHE A 315 -8.33 -16.12 -10.06
N SER A 316 -8.65 -17.23 -10.75
CA SER A 316 -7.87 -18.47 -10.64
C SER A 316 -6.51 -18.32 -11.31
N GLY A 317 -5.57 -19.12 -10.84
CA GLY A 317 -4.34 -19.40 -11.53
C GLY A 317 -4.49 -20.49 -12.61
N GLU A 318 -3.38 -21.08 -12.98
CA GLU A 318 -3.35 -22.21 -13.90
C GLU A 318 -3.87 -23.50 -13.23
N GLU A 319 -4.38 -24.41 -14.03
CA GLU A 319 -5.01 -25.67 -13.55
C GLU A 319 -4.04 -26.52 -12.70
N ALA A 320 -2.77 -26.56 -13.06
CA ALA A 320 -1.76 -27.31 -12.32
C ALA A 320 -1.47 -26.77 -10.89
N SER A 321 -1.95 -25.57 -10.57
CA SER A 321 -1.73 -24.93 -9.26
C SER A 321 -2.68 -25.40 -8.16
N TYR A 322 -3.74 -26.18 -8.47
CA TYR A 322 -4.77 -26.65 -7.54
C TYR A 322 -5.24 -28.09 -7.80
#